data_6528cb379e81b01e8cee751aef838a13
#
_entry.id   6528cb379e81b01e8cee751aef838a13
#
_cell.length_a   1.000
_cell.length_b   1.000
_cell.length_c   1.000
_cell.angle_alpha   90.00
_cell.angle_beta   90.00
_cell.angle_gamma   90.00
#
_symmetry.space_group_name_H-M   'P 1'
#
loop_
_entity.id
_entity.type
_entity.pdbx_description
1 polymer ?
#
loop_
_entity_poly.entity_id
_entity_poly.type
_entity_poly.pdbx_seq_one_letter_code
_entity_poly.pdbx_strand_id
1 'polypeptide(L)'
;MEYRKFGDAYIVRLDRDEEILAQLKIFAEKEQVKLASVTALGAVKDFTIGVFDTSAKAYHSNRFQGVYEIVSLVGTINTKDGDFYCHLHMCAGDQEGHAFGGHLNEAVISATCELVVTCLPGETDRVFSDEV
;
A
#
# COMPACT_ATOMS: atom_id res chain seq x y z
N MET A 1 -15.27 -0.49 1.72
CA MET A 1 -14.51 -1.32 0.76
C MET A 1 -15.44 -2.26 0.02
N GLU A 2 -15.26 -2.36 -1.27
CA GLU A 2 -16.00 -3.28 -2.11
C GLU A 2 -15.01 -3.90 -3.11
N TYR A 3 -15.16 -5.17 -3.43
CA TYR A 3 -14.25 -5.80 -4.36
C TYR A 3 -14.91 -6.95 -5.12
N ARG A 4 -14.32 -7.29 -6.29
CA ARG A 4 -14.74 -8.40 -7.13
C ARG A 4 -13.52 -9.13 -7.68
N LYS A 5 -13.66 -10.43 -7.85
CA LYS A 5 -12.61 -11.28 -8.40
C LYS A 5 -12.81 -11.50 -9.89
N PHE A 6 -11.74 -11.36 -10.65
CA PHE A 6 -11.70 -11.61 -12.09
C PHE A 6 -10.49 -12.48 -12.40
N GLY A 7 -10.69 -13.78 -12.55
CA GLY A 7 -9.58 -14.71 -12.72
C GLY A 7 -8.67 -14.71 -11.51
N ASP A 8 -7.39 -14.40 -11.71
CA ASP A 8 -6.39 -14.34 -10.65
C ASP A 8 -6.28 -12.96 -10.02
N ALA A 9 -7.07 -12.00 -10.47
CA ALA A 9 -7.00 -10.62 -9.99
C ALA A 9 -8.28 -10.20 -9.30
N TYR A 10 -8.13 -9.24 -8.38
CA TYR A 10 -9.24 -8.55 -7.75
C TYR A 10 -9.18 -7.07 -8.11
N ILE A 11 -10.34 -6.48 -8.34
CA ILE A 11 -10.51 -5.02 -8.37
C ILE A 11 -11.11 -4.65 -7.02
N VAL A 12 -10.38 -3.83 -6.28
CA VAL A 12 -10.75 -3.42 -4.92
C VAL A 12 -10.96 -1.91 -4.91
N ARG A 13 -12.12 -1.45 -4.43
CA ARG A 13 -12.38 -0.04 -4.22
C ARG A 13 -12.44 0.24 -2.73
N LEU A 14 -11.64 1.20 -2.30
CA LEU A 14 -11.72 1.76 -0.96
C LEU A 14 -12.54 3.04 -1.01
N ASP A 15 -13.25 3.29 0.09
CA ASP A 15 -14.12 4.43 0.22
C ASP A 15 -13.49 5.50 1.13
N ARG A 16 -14.11 6.67 1.14
CA ARG A 16 -13.69 7.79 1.96
C ARG A 16 -13.50 7.37 3.43
N ASP A 17 -12.45 7.88 4.04
CA ASP A 17 -12.05 7.67 5.44
C ASP A 17 -11.49 6.27 5.74
N GLU A 18 -11.43 5.38 4.76
CA GLU A 18 -10.75 4.10 4.93
C GLU A 18 -9.24 4.27 4.76
N GLU A 19 -8.46 3.46 5.49
CA GLU A 19 -7.01 3.47 5.44
C GLU A 19 -6.53 2.29 4.59
N ILE A 20 -5.59 2.55 3.67
CA ILE A 20 -5.18 1.58 2.64
C ILE A 20 -4.66 0.27 3.22
N LEU A 21 -3.67 0.34 4.12
CA LEU A 21 -3.01 -0.87 4.63
C LEU A 21 -3.95 -1.69 5.52
N ALA A 22 -4.76 -1.02 6.33
CA ALA A 22 -5.74 -1.68 7.18
C ALA A 22 -6.78 -2.43 6.35
N GLN A 23 -7.27 -1.81 5.28
CA GLN A 23 -8.28 -2.43 4.41
C GLN A 23 -7.70 -3.57 3.59
N LEU A 24 -6.46 -3.44 3.10
CA LEU A 24 -5.79 -4.53 2.40
C LEU A 24 -5.56 -5.74 3.31
N LYS A 25 -5.26 -5.51 4.58
CA LYS A 25 -5.13 -6.60 5.54
C LYS A 25 -6.46 -7.35 5.72
N ILE A 26 -7.56 -6.62 5.92
CA ILE A 26 -8.89 -7.20 6.04
C ILE A 26 -9.23 -8.01 4.79
N PHE A 27 -9.02 -7.44 3.61
CA PHE A 27 -9.26 -8.07 2.33
C PHE A 27 -8.44 -9.36 2.17
N ALA A 28 -7.14 -9.27 2.37
CA ALA A 28 -6.22 -10.40 2.14
C ALA A 28 -6.48 -11.55 3.11
N GLU A 29 -6.78 -11.24 4.36
CA GLU A 29 -7.11 -12.28 5.36
C GLU A 29 -8.42 -12.96 5.03
N LYS A 30 -9.43 -12.19 4.62
CA LYS A 30 -10.74 -12.73 4.24
C LYS A 30 -10.65 -13.62 3.00
N GLU A 31 -9.91 -13.19 1.98
CA GLU A 31 -9.79 -13.92 0.70
C GLU A 31 -8.60 -14.87 0.68
N GLN A 32 -7.85 -14.95 1.77
CA GLN A 32 -6.66 -15.82 1.90
C GLN A 32 -5.62 -15.54 0.81
N VAL A 33 -5.38 -14.26 0.54
CA VAL A 33 -4.36 -13.84 -0.41
C VAL A 33 -2.99 -13.87 0.28
N LYS A 34 -2.10 -14.74 -0.18
CA LYS A 34 -0.78 -14.97 0.41
C LYS A 34 0.35 -14.34 -0.39
N LEU A 35 0.16 -14.16 -1.68
CA LEU A 35 1.16 -13.58 -2.56
C LEU A 35 0.47 -12.84 -3.70
N ALA A 36 0.73 -11.54 -3.80
CA ALA A 36 0.09 -10.71 -4.82
C ALA A 36 0.91 -9.48 -5.16
N SER A 37 0.70 -8.98 -6.36
CA SER A 37 1.16 -7.68 -6.81
C SER A 37 0.01 -6.68 -6.68
N VAL A 38 0.31 -5.45 -6.24
CA VAL A 38 -0.68 -4.40 -6.00
C VAL A 38 -0.32 -3.16 -6.80
N THR A 39 -1.30 -2.61 -7.50
CA THR A 39 -1.21 -1.27 -8.10
C THR A 39 -2.47 -0.51 -7.73
N ALA A 40 -2.37 0.81 -7.63
CA ALA A 40 -3.53 1.62 -7.27
C ALA A 40 -3.43 3.06 -7.76
N LEU A 41 -4.60 3.68 -7.84
CA LEU A 41 -4.77 5.13 -8.00
C LEU A 41 -5.90 5.58 -7.09
N GLY A 42 -6.00 6.88 -6.87
CA GLY A 42 -7.06 7.43 -6.04
C GLY A 42 -6.67 8.76 -5.42
N ALA A 43 -7.37 9.15 -4.36
CA ALA A 43 -7.15 10.40 -3.68
C ALA A 43 -7.01 10.18 -2.17
N VAL A 44 -6.06 10.87 -1.56
CA VAL A 44 -5.76 10.76 -0.13
C VAL A 44 -5.73 12.14 0.51
N LYS A 45 -6.04 12.19 1.81
CA LYS A 45 -6.06 13.44 2.59
C LYS A 45 -5.08 13.46 3.75
N ASP A 46 -4.55 12.30 4.12
CA ASP A 46 -3.63 12.18 5.25
C ASP A 46 -2.78 10.92 5.02
N PHE A 47 -1.48 11.11 4.82
CA PHE A 47 -0.61 9.97 4.57
C PHE A 47 0.78 10.20 5.15
N THR A 48 1.44 9.11 5.52
CA THR A 48 2.81 9.10 6.02
C THR A 48 3.65 8.20 5.12
N ILE A 49 4.73 8.74 4.62
CA ILE A 49 5.71 8.04 3.77
C ILE A 49 7.10 8.23 4.33
N GLY A 50 8.01 7.38 3.93
CA GLY A 50 9.36 7.51 4.43
C GLY A 50 10.40 6.78 3.61
N VAL A 51 11.65 6.95 4.05
CA VAL A 51 12.83 6.35 3.44
C VAL A 51 13.72 5.80 4.55
N PHE A 52 14.19 4.58 4.38
CA PHE A 52 15.14 3.97 5.29
C PHE A 52 16.57 4.25 4.80
N ASP A 53 17.36 4.91 5.65
CA ASP A 53 18.78 5.14 5.39
C ASP A 53 19.55 3.92 5.89
N THR A 54 20.07 3.13 4.96
CA THR A 54 20.77 1.88 5.27
C THR A 54 22.12 2.13 5.93
N SER A 55 22.75 3.29 5.67
CA SER A 55 24.04 3.65 6.28
C SER A 55 23.87 4.06 7.74
N ALA A 56 22.89 4.94 8.01
CA ALA A 56 22.59 5.39 9.36
C ALA A 56 21.71 4.38 10.13
N LYS A 57 21.13 3.40 9.44
CA LYS A 57 20.14 2.45 9.98
C LYS A 57 19.00 3.18 10.68
N ALA A 58 18.51 4.24 10.02
CA ALA A 58 17.45 5.10 10.54
C ALA A 58 16.36 5.31 9.50
N TYR A 59 15.11 5.32 9.94
CA TYR A 59 13.96 5.58 9.10
C TYR A 59 13.52 7.03 9.25
N HIS A 60 13.39 7.74 8.11
CA HIS A 60 12.93 9.13 8.06
C HIS A 60 11.53 9.16 7.45
N SER A 61 10.55 9.61 8.22
CA SER A 61 9.17 9.69 7.76
C SER A 61 8.65 11.11 7.75
N ASN A 62 7.70 11.37 6.85
CA ASN A 62 7.02 12.66 6.73
C ASN A 62 5.52 12.41 6.59
N ARG A 63 4.72 13.19 7.33
CA ARG A 63 3.27 13.15 7.27
C ARG A 63 2.75 14.34 6.48
N PHE A 64 1.81 14.08 5.58
CA PHE A 64 1.18 15.08 4.72
C PHE A 64 -0.33 15.08 4.95
N GLN A 65 -0.91 16.26 5.10
CA GLN A 65 -2.35 16.43 5.22
C GLN A 65 -2.82 17.50 4.24
N GLY A 66 -3.90 17.23 3.54
CA GLY A 66 -4.45 18.16 2.56
C GLY A 66 -5.09 17.46 1.37
N VAL A 67 -4.96 18.05 0.21
CA VAL A 67 -5.58 17.57 -1.04
C VAL A 67 -4.50 16.96 -1.92
N TYR A 68 -4.57 15.64 -2.09
CA TYR A 68 -3.58 14.89 -2.86
C TYR A 68 -4.23 13.80 -3.71
N GLU A 69 -3.66 13.58 -4.90
CA GLU A 69 -4.00 12.46 -5.77
C GLU A 69 -2.88 11.42 -5.70
N ILE A 70 -3.24 10.15 -5.64
CA ILE A 70 -2.25 9.08 -5.76
C ILE A 70 -1.82 9.02 -7.23
N VAL A 71 -0.59 9.41 -7.50
CA VAL A 71 0.03 9.35 -8.82
C VAL A 71 0.43 7.92 -9.15
N SER A 72 1.00 7.23 -8.17
CA SER A 72 1.45 5.86 -8.31
C SER A 72 1.46 5.19 -6.95
N LEU A 73 0.94 3.99 -6.90
CA LEU A 73 1.08 3.09 -5.76
C LEU A 73 1.41 1.71 -6.31
N VAL A 74 2.50 1.13 -5.86
CA VAL A 74 2.95 -0.20 -6.29
C VAL A 74 3.47 -0.96 -5.09
N GLY A 75 3.31 -2.26 -5.12
CA GLY A 75 3.91 -3.09 -4.09
C GLY A 75 3.42 -4.52 -4.12
N THR A 76 3.57 -5.18 -2.99
CA THR A 76 3.31 -6.61 -2.87
C THR A 76 2.59 -6.91 -1.57
N ILE A 77 1.81 -7.98 -1.62
CA ILE A 77 1.29 -8.67 -0.45
C ILE A 77 2.06 -9.98 -0.35
N ASN A 78 2.60 -10.27 0.81
CA ASN A 78 3.19 -11.58 1.11
C ASN A 78 3.01 -11.86 2.61
N THR A 79 3.85 -12.71 3.19
CA THR A 79 3.79 -13.00 4.60
C THR A 79 5.11 -12.68 5.30
N LYS A 80 5.02 -12.43 6.59
CA LYS A 80 6.17 -12.27 7.47
C LYS A 80 5.90 -13.14 8.70
N ASP A 81 6.74 -14.14 8.91
CA ASP A 81 6.53 -15.15 9.95
C ASP A 81 5.13 -15.79 9.85
N GLY A 82 4.66 -16.01 8.63
CA GLY A 82 3.36 -16.60 8.35
C GLY A 82 2.17 -15.64 8.36
N ASP A 83 2.34 -14.41 8.86
CA ASP A 83 1.27 -13.42 8.96
C ASP A 83 1.26 -12.48 7.74
N PHE A 84 0.12 -11.87 7.49
CA PHE A 84 -0.03 -10.87 6.43
C PHE A 84 1.03 -9.78 6.54
N TYR A 85 1.66 -9.47 5.41
CA TYR A 85 2.56 -8.35 5.28
C TYR A 85 2.33 -7.65 3.94
N CYS A 86 2.20 -6.34 3.98
CA CYS A 86 1.98 -5.53 2.79
C CYS A 86 3.11 -4.50 2.66
N HIS A 87 3.81 -4.53 1.54
CA HIS A 87 4.92 -3.62 1.26
C HIS A 87 4.55 -2.76 0.06
N LEU A 88 4.22 -1.50 0.31
CA LEU A 88 3.78 -0.57 -0.71
C LEU A 88 4.67 0.67 -0.74
N HIS A 89 4.94 1.15 -1.93
CA HIS A 89 5.50 2.48 -2.16
C HIS A 89 4.43 3.35 -2.82
N MET A 90 4.36 4.61 -2.42
CA MET A 90 3.36 5.53 -2.95
C MET A 90 3.98 6.88 -3.28
N CYS A 91 3.51 7.44 -4.38
CA CYS A 91 3.79 8.83 -4.76
C CYS A 91 2.45 9.56 -4.88
N ALA A 92 2.32 10.67 -4.18
CA ALA A 92 1.11 11.50 -4.21
C ALA A 92 1.44 12.90 -4.67
N GLY A 93 0.57 13.48 -5.49
CA GLY A 93 0.73 14.80 -6.05
C GLY A 93 -0.21 15.82 -5.41
N ASP A 94 0.28 17.03 -5.19
CA ASP A 94 -0.52 18.12 -4.64
C ASP A 94 -1.23 18.93 -5.76
N GLN A 95 -1.91 20.01 -5.37
CA GLN A 95 -2.68 20.85 -6.30
C GLN A 95 -1.80 21.62 -7.29
N GLU A 96 -0.51 21.72 -7.04
CA GLU A 96 0.44 22.42 -7.90
C GLU A 96 1.28 21.44 -8.74
N GLY A 97 1.02 20.15 -8.61
CA GLY A 97 1.77 19.13 -9.36
C GLY A 97 3.08 18.70 -8.71
N HIS A 98 3.34 19.14 -7.48
CA HIS A 98 4.48 18.63 -6.72
C HIS A 98 4.17 17.21 -6.25
N ALA A 99 5.16 16.32 -6.34
CA ALA A 99 5.00 14.93 -5.99
C ALA A 99 5.91 14.56 -4.82
N PHE A 100 5.34 13.78 -3.88
CA PHE A 100 6.03 13.33 -2.68
C PHE A 100 5.87 11.81 -2.60
N GLY A 101 6.97 11.09 -2.50
CA GLY A 101 6.94 9.64 -2.58
C GLY A 101 7.89 8.97 -1.60
N GLY A 102 7.60 7.70 -1.33
CA GLY A 102 8.41 6.86 -0.47
C GLY A 102 7.68 5.59 -0.09
N HIS A 103 8.26 4.88 0.86
CA HIS A 103 7.63 3.72 1.48
C HIS A 103 6.36 4.18 2.21
N LEU A 104 5.26 3.48 1.99
CA LEU A 104 3.98 3.86 2.57
C LEU A 104 3.81 3.25 3.97
N ASN A 105 3.57 4.12 4.96
CA ASN A 105 3.27 3.71 6.33
C ASN A 105 1.77 3.70 6.59
N GLU A 106 1.06 4.74 6.16
CA GLU A 106 -0.40 4.79 6.22
C GLU A 106 -0.92 5.84 5.26
N ALA A 107 -2.15 5.65 4.77
CA ALA A 107 -2.82 6.62 3.92
C ALA A 107 -4.33 6.49 4.07
N VAL A 108 -4.98 7.63 4.33
CA VAL A 108 -6.43 7.74 4.49
C VAL A 108 -7.04 8.31 3.22
N ILE A 109 -8.04 7.63 2.70
CA ILE A 109 -8.71 7.97 1.44
C ILE A 109 -9.61 9.20 1.64
N SER A 110 -9.52 10.15 0.70
CA SER A 110 -10.36 11.35 0.71
C SER A 110 -11.60 11.24 -0.17
N ALA A 111 -11.53 10.43 -1.22
CA ALA A 111 -12.66 10.17 -2.12
C ALA A 111 -12.80 8.68 -2.35
N THR A 112 -12.02 8.12 -3.27
CA THR A 112 -11.95 6.68 -3.53
C THR A 112 -10.52 6.28 -3.81
N CYS A 113 -10.24 4.98 -3.69
CA CYS A 113 -9.01 4.37 -4.14
C CYS A 113 -9.37 3.09 -4.89
N GLU A 114 -8.82 2.95 -6.08
CA GLU A 114 -9.03 1.77 -6.91
C GLU A 114 -7.73 0.97 -6.96
N LEU A 115 -7.78 -0.28 -6.49
CA LEU A 115 -6.63 -1.15 -6.47
C LEU A 115 -6.85 -2.34 -7.39
N VAL A 116 -5.76 -2.76 -8.04
CA VAL A 116 -5.71 -4.05 -8.72
C VAL A 116 -4.77 -4.93 -7.90
N VAL A 117 -5.29 -6.06 -7.45
CA VAL A 117 -4.52 -7.05 -6.68
C VAL A 117 -4.43 -8.30 -7.53
N THR A 118 -3.25 -8.58 -8.08
CA THR A 118 -3.02 -9.74 -8.93
C THR A 118 -2.35 -10.84 -8.13
N CYS A 119 -3.07 -11.93 -7.91
CA CYS A 119 -2.57 -13.06 -7.13
C CYS A 119 -1.58 -13.88 -7.94
N LEU A 120 -0.50 -14.29 -7.28
CA LEU A 120 0.51 -15.16 -7.85
C LEU A 120 0.43 -16.54 -7.18
N PRO A 121 0.68 -17.63 -7.92
CA PRO A 121 0.73 -18.96 -7.30
C PRO A 121 1.99 -19.09 -6.45
N GLY A 122 1.84 -19.61 -5.25
CA GLY A 122 2.97 -19.84 -4.34
C GLY A 122 2.93 -18.95 -3.11
N GLU A 123 4.03 -19.00 -2.38
CA GLU A 123 4.19 -18.24 -1.13
C GLU A 123 5.62 -17.76 -1.00
N THR A 124 5.80 -16.59 -0.43
CA THR A 124 7.10 -16.09 0.03
C THR A 124 6.94 -15.57 1.44
N ASP A 125 7.95 -15.81 2.27
CA ASP A 125 7.92 -15.34 3.65
C ASP A 125 9.10 -14.43 3.91
N ARG A 126 8.89 -13.38 4.68
CA ARG A 126 9.94 -12.41 5.02
C ARG A 126 10.64 -12.84 6.31
N VAL A 127 11.94 -12.68 6.31
CA VAL A 127 12.76 -12.92 7.49
C VAL A 127 13.58 -11.67 7.80
N PHE A 128 13.87 -11.47 9.08
CA PHE A 128 14.69 -10.34 9.52
C PHE A 128 16.13 -10.48 8.98
N SER A 129 16.70 -9.34 8.55
CA SER A 129 18.10 -9.27 8.09
C SER A 129 18.84 -8.18 8.87
N ASP A 130 20.02 -8.53 9.39
CA ASP A 130 20.91 -7.59 10.07
C ASP A 130 21.68 -6.71 9.07
N GLU A 131 21.69 -7.09 7.79
CA GLU A 131 22.48 -6.41 6.76
C GLU A 131 21.85 -5.09 6.28
N VAL A 132 20.55 -4.95 6.42
CA VAL A 132 19.78 -3.77 5.94
C VAL A 132 18.97 -3.13 7.05
#